data_665cd2a49fbb3b785975dc4ae36e1211
#
_entry.id   665cd2a49fbb3b785975dc4ae36e1211
#
_cell.length_a   1.000
_cell.length_b   1.000
_cell.length_c   1.000
_cell.angle_alpha   90.00
_cell.angle_beta   90.00
_cell.angle_gamma   90.00
#
_symmetry.space_group_name_H-M   'P 1'
#
loop_
_entity.id
_entity.type
_entity.pdbx_description
1 polymer ?
#
loop_
_entity_poly.entity_id
_entity_poly.type
_entity_poly.pdbx_seq_one_letter_code
_entity_poly.pdbx_strand_id
1 'polypeptide(L)'
;IPYISILQSGSPQLNPSKAEYIETAKAGQLYNTVTQEAVSELKVIPVFYHLRYVEWKPREQGGGFIASHSADSGVLGRAARDPMTNKYVLENGNHIVQTAYHYVLVLSNGGYQNAVISMASSQLKKSRRWNSLMLSQKIKGPSGMFTPPTYAFTYKLSTVSESNDRGSWFGFQVEKGEQVTDASIYGEGKLFSTAASSGAIEAKPEEPKVIAKPQTPESNV
;
A
#
# COMPACT_ATOMS: atom_id res chain seq x y z
N ILE A 1 -5.38 -9.07 9.24
CA ILE A 1 -4.47 -7.91 9.44
C ILE A 1 -5.08 -6.70 8.73
N PRO A 2 -5.15 -5.50 9.37
CA PRO A 2 -5.69 -4.28 8.76
C PRO A 2 -4.81 -3.77 7.63
N TYR A 3 -5.47 -3.08 6.68
CA TYR A 3 -4.78 -2.26 5.69
C TYR A 3 -4.72 -0.80 6.14
N ILE A 4 -3.61 -0.15 5.80
CA ILE A 4 -3.51 1.31 5.80
C ILE A 4 -3.68 1.76 4.35
N SER A 5 -4.80 2.39 4.06
CA SER A 5 -5.15 2.90 2.74
C SER A 5 -5.23 4.42 2.74
N ILE A 6 -5.31 5.03 1.56
CA ILE A 6 -5.51 6.48 1.41
C ILE A 6 -6.98 6.74 1.09
N LEU A 7 -7.63 7.65 1.80
CA LEU A 7 -8.94 8.16 1.43
C LEU A 7 -8.80 9.07 0.20
N GLN A 8 -9.33 8.60 -0.92
CA GLN A 8 -9.44 9.39 -2.15
C GLN A 8 -10.74 10.20 -2.14
N SER A 9 -10.85 11.24 -2.95
CA SER A 9 -12.07 12.07 -3.01
C SER A 9 -13.36 11.30 -3.26
N GLY A 10 -13.29 10.13 -3.92
CA GLY A 10 -14.43 9.23 -4.15
C GLY A 10 -14.56 8.08 -3.15
N SER A 11 -13.83 8.10 -2.02
CA SER A 11 -13.91 7.02 -1.01
C SER A 11 -15.27 7.01 -0.32
N PRO A 12 -15.87 5.83 -0.05
CA PRO A 12 -17.17 5.72 0.62
C PRO A 12 -17.20 6.43 1.97
N GLN A 13 -16.08 6.44 2.70
CA GLN A 13 -15.92 7.08 4.00
C GLN A 13 -16.15 8.60 3.97
N LEU A 14 -16.10 9.21 2.79
CA LEU A 14 -16.32 10.66 2.61
C LEU A 14 -17.73 11.00 2.09
N ASN A 15 -18.56 9.99 1.80
CA ASN A 15 -19.87 10.18 1.24
C ASN A 15 -20.98 9.97 2.31
N PRO A 16 -21.71 11.03 2.71
CA PRO A 16 -22.74 10.93 3.74
C PRO A 16 -23.87 9.93 3.44
N SER A 17 -24.06 9.54 2.17
CA SER A 17 -25.07 8.55 1.77
C SER A 17 -24.60 7.08 1.92
N LYS A 18 -23.38 6.84 2.36
CA LYS A 18 -22.78 5.49 2.52
C LYS A 18 -22.73 5.08 3.98
N ALA A 19 -22.92 3.79 4.23
CA ALA A 19 -22.84 3.22 5.59
C ALA A 19 -21.47 3.39 6.23
N GLU A 20 -20.40 3.48 5.43
CA GLU A 20 -19.02 3.66 5.85
C GLU A 20 -18.65 5.12 6.12
N TYR A 21 -19.59 6.05 6.04
CA TYR A 21 -19.33 7.48 6.20
C TYR A 21 -18.72 7.81 7.55
N ILE A 22 -17.68 8.64 7.53
CA ILE A 22 -17.00 9.15 8.72
C ILE A 22 -16.96 10.68 8.63
N GLU A 23 -17.74 11.34 9.47
CA GLU A 23 -17.94 12.80 9.43
C GLU A 23 -16.64 13.61 9.52
N THR A 24 -15.67 13.13 10.30
CA THR A 24 -14.39 13.81 10.52
C THR A 24 -13.33 13.48 9.48
N ALA A 25 -13.57 12.48 8.62
CA ALA A 25 -12.60 12.02 7.64
C ALA A 25 -12.50 12.99 6.44
N LYS A 26 -11.28 13.12 5.90
CA LYS A 26 -10.98 13.99 4.76
C LYS A 26 -10.20 13.23 3.70
N ALA A 27 -10.37 13.64 2.44
CA ALA A 27 -9.55 13.15 1.35
C ALA A 27 -8.06 13.42 1.63
N GLY A 28 -7.23 12.45 1.30
CA GLY A 28 -5.79 12.50 1.58
C GLY A 28 -5.39 11.94 2.94
N GLN A 29 -6.32 11.61 3.82
CA GLN A 29 -5.95 10.95 5.07
C GLN A 29 -5.61 9.48 4.88
N LEU A 30 -4.73 8.97 5.74
CA LEU A 30 -4.45 7.56 5.92
C LEU A 30 -5.57 6.94 6.75
N TYR A 31 -6.07 5.81 6.30
CA TYR A 31 -7.24 5.14 6.87
C TYR A 31 -6.92 3.69 7.23
N ASN A 32 -7.19 3.31 8.47
CA ASN A 32 -7.09 1.94 8.93
C ASN A 32 -8.42 1.22 8.67
N THR A 33 -8.40 0.15 7.89
CA THR A 33 -9.62 -0.55 7.44
C THR A 33 -10.34 -1.33 8.53
N VAL A 34 -9.71 -1.54 9.69
CA VAL A 34 -10.29 -2.28 10.82
C VAL A 34 -10.73 -1.34 11.94
N THR A 35 -9.84 -0.43 12.39
CA THR A 35 -10.21 0.54 13.45
C THR A 35 -11.06 1.69 12.94
N GLN A 36 -11.12 1.87 11.62
CA GLN A 36 -11.84 2.94 10.93
C GLN A 36 -11.31 4.35 11.28
N GLU A 37 -10.11 4.42 11.82
CA GLU A 37 -9.45 5.70 12.12
C GLU A 37 -8.85 6.31 10.85
N ALA A 38 -9.03 7.61 10.70
CA ALA A 38 -8.45 8.42 9.63
C ALA A 38 -7.52 9.47 10.21
N VAL A 39 -6.24 9.46 9.79
CA VAL A 39 -5.20 10.35 10.31
C VAL A 39 -4.37 10.96 9.19
N SER A 40 -3.74 12.10 9.44
CA SER A 40 -2.90 12.79 8.43
C SER A 40 -1.54 12.14 8.25
N GLU A 41 -1.01 11.52 9.30
CA GLU A 41 0.30 10.86 9.28
C GLU A 41 0.36 9.69 10.26
N LEU A 42 1.26 8.75 9.99
CA LEU A 42 1.56 7.60 10.84
C LEU A 42 3.07 7.44 10.98
N LYS A 43 3.52 7.02 12.16
CA LYS A 43 4.87 6.52 12.40
C LYS A 43 4.86 5.00 12.25
N VAL A 44 5.65 4.46 11.32
CA VAL A 44 5.63 3.03 10.98
C VAL A 44 7.04 2.45 11.01
N ILE A 45 7.13 1.14 11.25
CA ILE A 45 8.36 0.35 11.11
C ILE A 45 8.09 -0.70 10.04
N PRO A 46 8.75 -0.67 8.87
CA PRO A 46 8.59 -1.68 7.83
C PRO A 46 9.30 -2.97 8.27
N VAL A 47 8.59 -4.10 8.18
CA VAL A 47 9.12 -5.39 8.63
C VAL A 47 9.36 -6.37 7.49
N PHE A 48 8.52 -6.34 6.46
CA PHE A 48 8.63 -7.23 5.32
C PHE A 48 8.05 -6.58 4.07
N TYR A 49 8.56 -6.96 2.92
CA TYR A 49 8.11 -6.51 1.60
C TYR A 49 8.05 -7.68 0.63
N HIS A 50 7.00 -7.73 -0.16
CA HIS A 50 6.98 -8.55 -1.37
C HIS A 50 6.16 -7.90 -2.49
N LEU A 51 6.55 -8.21 -3.72
CA LEU A 51 5.83 -7.86 -4.92
C LEU A 51 4.99 -9.05 -5.36
N ARG A 52 3.72 -8.80 -5.67
CA ARG A 52 2.79 -9.80 -6.20
C ARG A 52 2.17 -9.31 -7.49
N TYR A 53 1.81 -10.26 -8.34
CA TYR A 53 0.96 -10.05 -9.49
C TYR A 53 -0.43 -10.57 -9.15
N VAL A 54 -1.35 -9.66 -8.89
CA VAL A 54 -2.71 -10.00 -8.47
C VAL A 54 -3.61 -10.07 -9.69
N GLU A 55 -4.25 -11.22 -9.87
CA GLU A 55 -5.19 -11.49 -10.96
C GLU A 55 -6.60 -11.13 -10.52
N TRP A 56 -7.25 -10.29 -11.31
CA TRP A 56 -8.60 -9.79 -11.10
C TRP A 56 -9.50 -10.12 -12.27
N LYS A 57 -10.70 -10.59 -11.99
CA LYS A 57 -11.76 -10.67 -12.97
C LYS A 57 -12.22 -9.26 -13.35
N PRO A 58 -12.43 -8.96 -14.66
CA PRO A 58 -12.98 -7.68 -15.09
C PRO A 58 -14.35 -7.39 -14.43
N ARG A 59 -14.60 -6.12 -14.10
CA ARG A 59 -15.86 -5.72 -13.45
C ARG A 59 -17.08 -5.99 -14.31
N GLU A 60 -16.93 -5.85 -15.62
CA GLU A 60 -17.94 -6.13 -16.64
C GLU A 60 -18.34 -7.62 -16.62
N GLN A 61 -17.50 -8.48 -16.08
CA GLN A 61 -17.72 -9.93 -15.92
C GLN A 61 -18.05 -10.32 -14.46
N GLY A 62 -18.40 -9.34 -13.62
CA GLY A 62 -18.74 -9.55 -12.21
C GLY A 62 -17.65 -9.21 -11.21
N GLY A 63 -16.42 -8.86 -11.67
CA GLY A 63 -15.31 -8.48 -10.80
C GLY A 63 -14.80 -9.59 -9.88
N GLY A 64 -13.88 -9.24 -9.00
CA GLY A 64 -13.42 -10.11 -7.91
C GLY A 64 -11.98 -10.60 -8.06
N PHE A 65 -11.42 -11.01 -6.94
CA PHE A 65 -10.08 -11.61 -6.83
C PHE A 65 -10.10 -13.03 -7.40
N ILE A 66 -9.09 -13.38 -8.20
CA ILE A 66 -8.89 -14.71 -8.77
C ILE A 66 -7.68 -15.41 -8.12
N ALA A 67 -6.50 -14.78 -8.22
CA ALA A 67 -5.26 -15.38 -7.72
C ALA A 67 -4.21 -14.31 -7.38
N SER A 68 -3.23 -14.70 -6.56
CA SER A 68 -2.04 -13.91 -6.29
C SER A 68 -0.81 -14.71 -6.70
N HIS A 69 -0.11 -14.23 -7.71
CA HIS A 69 1.07 -14.88 -8.27
C HIS A 69 2.34 -14.23 -7.69
N SER A 70 3.36 -15.05 -7.46
CA SER A 70 4.69 -14.55 -7.05
C SER A 70 5.38 -13.77 -8.19
N ALA A 71 6.37 -12.98 -7.85
CA ALA A 71 7.09 -12.15 -8.83
C ALA A 71 7.82 -12.99 -9.90
N ASP A 72 8.22 -14.21 -9.56
CA ASP A 72 8.93 -15.18 -10.40
C ASP A 72 7.99 -16.17 -11.14
N SER A 73 6.68 -16.07 -10.97
CA SER A 73 5.68 -16.98 -11.58
C SER A 73 5.62 -16.94 -13.10
N GLY A 74 6.22 -15.95 -13.75
CA GLY A 74 6.15 -15.73 -15.18
C GLY A 74 4.77 -15.28 -15.70
N VAL A 75 3.80 -15.01 -14.82
CA VAL A 75 2.42 -14.63 -15.21
C VAL A 75 2.41 -13.36 -16.07
N LEU A 76 3.29 -12.41 -15.79
CA LEU A 76 3.37 -11.17 -16.56
C LEU A 76 3.81 -11.39 -18.03
N GLY A 77 4.64 -12.40 -18.28
CA GLY A 77 5.06 -12.78 -19.64
C GLY A 77 3.93 -13.43 -20.47
N ARG A 78 2.87 -13.91 -19.81
CA ARG A 78 1.67 -14.47 -20.46
C ARG A 78 0.56 -13.44 -20.68
N ALA A 79 0.73 -12.22 -20.15
CA ALA A 79 -0.25 -11.15 -20.25
C ALA A 79 0.14 -10.17 -21.37
N ALA A 80 -0.81 -9.81 -22.24
CA ALA A 80 -0.66 -8.73 -23.19
C ALA A 80 -0.89 -7.38 -22.50
N ARG A 81 -0.14 -6.35 -22.91
CA ARG A 81 -0.39 -5.01 -22.42
C ARG A 81 -1.40 -4.31 -23.33
N ASP A 82 -2.55 -3.96 -22.79
CA ASP A 82 -3.56 -3.18 -23.50
C ASP A 82 -3.04 -1.74 -23.74
N PRO A 83 -2.89 -1.30 -24.98
CA PRO A 83 -2.32 0.01 -25.31
C PRO A 83 -3.21 1.19 -24.89
N MET A 84 -4.53 0.99 -24.77
CA MET A 84 -5.47 2.05 -24.39
C MET A 84 -5.54 2.25 -22.87
N THR A 85 -5.59 1.15 -22.12
CA THR A 85 -5.77 1.18 -20.66
C THR A 85 -4.47 1.03 -19.90
N ASN A 86 -3.39 0.59 -20.57
CA ASN A 86 -2.10 0.22 -19.97
C ASN A 86 -2.18 -0.94 -18.98
N LYS A 87 -3.27 -1.70 -18.96
CA LYS A 87 -3.45 -2.87 -18.12
C LYS A 87 -2.76 -4.09 -18.76
N TYR A 88 -2.32 -5.00 -17.92
CA TYR A 88 -1.90 -6.34 -18.36
C TYR A 88 -3.11 -7.26 -18.35
N VAL A 89 -3.39 -7.91 -19.47
CA VAL A 89 -4.58 -8.74 -19.70
C VAL A 89 -4.15 -10.13 -20.12
N LEU A 90 -4.63 -11.17 -19.44
CA LEU A 90 -4.43 -12.56 -19.81
C LEU A 90 -5.39 -12.96 -20.95
N GLU A 91 -5.12 -14.09 -21.62
CA GLU A 91 -5.97 -14.63 -22.70
C GLU A 91 -7.43 -14.86 -22.26
N ASN A 92 -7.66 -15.20 -20.97
CA ASN A 92 -8.98 -15.36 -20.39
C ASN A 92 -9.69 -14.02 -20.07
N GLY A 93 -9.07 -12.89 -20.40
CA GLY A 93 -9.59 -11.54 -20.13
C GLY A 93 -9.30 -11.00 -18.72
N ASN A 94 -8.73 -11.79 -17.83
CA ASN A 94 -8.40 -11.33 -16.47
C ASN A 94 -7.28 -10.29 -16.51
N HIS A 95 -7.35 -9.35 -15.57
CA HIS A 95 -6.36 -8.29 -15.44
C HIS A 95 -5.29 -8.67 -14.41
N ILE A 96 -4.02 -8.44 -14.75
CA ILE A 96 -2.91 -8.57 -13.80
C ILE A 96 -2.54 -7.19 -13.28
N VAL A 97 -2.58 -7.03 -11.96
CA VAL A 97 -2.18 -5.80 -11.27
C VAL A 97 -0.93 -6.07 -10.44
N GLN A 98 0.16 -5.41 -10.81
CA GLN A 98 1.38 -5.43 -10.01
C GLN A 98 1.15 -4.68 -8.70
N THR A 99 1.30 -5.37 -7.57
CA THR A 99 1.01 -4.84 -6.24
C THR A 99 2.18 -5.11 -5.29
N ALA A 100 2.70 -4.07 -4.71
CA ALA A 100 3.73 -4.11 -3.67
C ALA A 100 3.06 -4.10 -2.29
N TYR A 101 3.34 -5.10 -1.48
CA TYR A 101 2.86 -5.19 -0.11
C TYR A 101 4.00 -4.88 0.86
N HIS A 102 3.80 -3.85 1.69
CA HIS A 102 4.66 -3.50 2.80
C HIS A 102 3.97 -3.86 4.10
N TYR A 103 4.52 -4.80 4.83
CA TYR A 103 4.08 -5.17 6.18
C TYR A 103 4.77 -4.23 7.16
N VAL A 104 4.01 -3.64 8.06
CA VAL A 104 4.50 -2.60 8.96
C VAL A 104 3.96 -2.77 10.38
N LEU A 105 4.74 -2.36 11.37
CA LEU A 105 4.21 -1.98 12.68
C LEU A 105 3.80 -0.51 12.61
N VAL A 106 2.54 -0.22 12.89
CA VAL A 106 2.05 1.15 13.08
C VAL A 106 2.21 1.50 14.54
N LEU A 107 3.02 2.51 14.84
CA LEU A 107 3.28 2.95 16.21
C LEU A 107 2.21 3.94 16.66
N SER A 108 1.71 3.79 17.87
CA SER A 108 0.76 4.68 18.53
C SER A 108 1.17 4.94 19.98
N ASN A 109 0.51 5.90 20.65
CA ASN A 109 0.74 6.18 22.04
C ASN A 109 0.35 4.95 22.89
N GLY A 110 1.36 4.23 23.38
CA GLY A 110 1.20 3.07 24.24
C GLY A 110 1.32 1.70 23.59
N GLY A 111 1.71 1.63 22.30
CA GLY A 111 1.91 0.33 21.64
C GLY A 111 2.13 0.39 20.14
N TYR A 112 1.83 -0.73 19.52
CA TYR A 112 1.92 -0.90 18.06
C TYR A 112 0.77 -1.77 17.55
N GLN A 113 0.50 -1.66 16.26
CA GLN A 113 -0.45 -2.52 15.54
C GLN A 113 0.20 -3.04 14.26
N ASN A 114 0.03 -4.33 13.98
CA ASN A 114 0.42 -4.92 12.70
C ASN A 114 -0.52 -4.43 11.60
N ALA A 115 0.03 -4.01 10.48
CA ALA A 115 -0.76 -3.57 9.32
C ALA A 115 -0.05 -3.89 8.00
N VAL A 116 -0.80 -3.76 6.90
CA VAL A 116 -0.30 -3.87 5.53
C VAL A 116 -0.59 -2.58 4.77
N ILE A 117 0.36 -2.16 3.95
CA ILE A 117 0.19 -1.09 2.98
C ILE A 117 0.34 -1.70 1.59
N SER A 118 -0.70 -1.63 0.77
CA SER A 118 -0.66 -2.06 -0.62
C SER A 118 -0.40 -0.87 -1.55
N MET A 119 0.59 -1.00 -2.42
CA MET A 119 0.96 0.02 -3.40
C MET A 119 0.91 -0.56 -4.81
N ALA A 120 -0.03 -0.10 -5.62
CA ALA A 120 -0.20 -0.52 -7.00
C ALA A 120 -0.20 0.69 -7.95
N SER A 121 -0.11 0.47 -9.24
CA SER A 121 -0.19 1.52 -10.28
C SER A 121 0.79 2.66 -10.02
N SER A 122 0.34 3.90 -9.89
CA SER A 122 1.18 5.08 -9.61
C SER A 122 1.98 4.97 -8.31
N GLN A 123 1.49 4.20 -7.33
CA GLN A 123 2.13 4.01 -6.03
C GLN A 123 3.35 3.07 -6.09
N LEU A 124 3.50 2.24 -7.14
CA LEU A 124 4.68 1.38 -7.29
C LEU A 124 6.00 2.17 -7.34
N LYS A 125 5.98 3.39 -7.89
CA LYS A 125 7.14 4.28 -7.87
C LYS A 125 7.50 4.68 -6.43
N LYS A 126 6.49 4.93 -5.59
CA LYS A 126 6.66 5.27 -4.16
C LYS A 126 7.22 4.06 -3.38
N SER A 127 6.67 2.87 -3.64
CA SER A 127 7.17 1.62 -3.06
C SER A 127 8.65 1.39 -3.39
N ARG A 128 9.04 1.52 -4.67
CA ARG A 128 10.46 1.38 -5.08
C ARG A 128 11.36 2.40 -4.38
N ARG A 129 10.92 3.67 -4.28
CA ARG A 129 11.66 4.70 -3.55
C ARG A 129 11.82 4.34 -2.07
N TRP A 130 10.77 3.83 -1.43
CA TRP A 130 10.84 3.41 -0.02
C TRP A 130 11.83 2.25 0.16
N ASN A 131 11.78 1.23 -0.69
CA ASN A 131 12.75 0.13 -0.67
C ASN A 131 14.19 0.62 -0.84
N SER A 132 14.44 1.53 -1.80
CA SER A 132 15.75 2.13 -1.99
C SER A 132 16.23 2.91 -0.75
N LEU A 133 15.31 3.64 -0.11
CA LEU A 133 15.57 4.38 1.12
C LEU A 133 15.94 3.44 2.28
N MET A 134 15.25 2.30 2.42
CA MET A 134 15.58 1.28 3.42
C MET A 134 16.96 0.64 3.16
N LEU A 135 17.24 0.25 1.93
CA LEU A 135 18.50 -0.38 1.54
C LEU A 135 19.71 0.56 1.64
N SER A 136 19.49 1.87 1.53
CA SER A 136 20.54 2.89 1.67
C SER A 136 21.00 3.09 3.12
N GLN A 137 20.23 2.59 4.11
CA GLN A 137 20.60 2.75 5.51
C GLN A 137 21.83 1.93 5.84
N LYS A 138 22.76 2.54 6.59
CA LYS A 138 23.97 1.89 7.10
C LYS A 138 24.10 2.21 8.58
N ILE A 139 24.42 1.19 9.35
CA ILE A 139 24.79 1.33 10.76
C ILE A 139 26.16 0.71 11.02
N LYS A 140 26.86 1.22 12.02
CA LYS A 140 28.17 0.71 12.41
C LYS A 140 27.96 -0.48 13.35
N GLY A 141 28.54 -1.61 12.97
CA GLY A 141 28.62 -2.80 13.81
C GLY A 141 30.06 -3.12 14.20
N PRO A 142 30.30 -4.22 14.93
CA PRO A 142 31.65 -4.63 15.36
C PRO A 142 32.60 -4.87 14.18
N SER A 143 32.10 -5.37 13.06
CA SER A 143 32.89 -5.72 11.86
C SER A 143 32.81 -4.64 10.76
N GLY A 144 32.32 -3.42 11.06
CA GLY A 144 32.25 -2.33 10.11
C GLY A 144 30.81 -1.90 9.81
N MET A 145 30.62 -1.19 8.69
CA MET A 145 29.29 -0.70 8.25
C MET A 145 28.50 -1.83 7.59
N PHE A 146 27.24 -1.98 7.97
CA PHE A 146 26.34 -2.96 7.35
C PHE A 146 24.95 -2.37 7.11
N THR A 147 24.18 -2.98 6.20
CA THR A 147 22.77 -2.65 5.98
C THR A 147 21.93 -3.37 7.05
N PRO A 148 21.26 -2.63 7.93
CA PRO A 148 20.42 -3.25 8.95
C PRO A 148 19.15 -3.85 8.35
N PRO A 149 18.44 -4.73 9.08
CA PRO A 149 17.13 -5.19 8.68
C PRO A 149 16.14 -4.01 8.57
N THR A 150 15.09 -4.18 7.78
CA THR A 150 14.11 -3.11 7.50
C THR A 150 13.47 -2.53 8.76
N TYR A 151 13.29 -3.38 9.78
CA TYR A 151 12.69 -2.99 11.06
C TYR A 151 13.64 -2.26 12.02
N ALA A 152 14.84 -1.89 11.57
CA ALA A 152 15.78 -1.13 12.39
C ALA A 152 15.51 0.38 12.42
N PHE A 153 14.63 0.89 11.56
CA PHE A 153 14.28 2.31 11.47
C PHE A 153 12.79 2.53 11.41
N THR A 154 12.36 3.63 12.02
CA THR A 154 11.00 4.16 11.83
C THR A 154 10.93 4.98 10.55
N TYR A 155 9.71 5.13 10.02
CA TYR A 155 9.39 6.01 8.88
C TYR A 155 8.12 6.78 9.20
N LYS A 156 8.08 8.03 8.76
CA LYS A 156 6.84 8.81 8.74
C LYS A 156 6.14 8.54 7.41
N LEU A 157 4.90 8.10 7.50
CA LEU A 157 4.01 7.89 6.39
C LEU A 157 2.97 9.00 6.37
N SER A 158 2.83 9.67 5.26
CA SER A 158 1.83 10.71 5.00
C SER A 158 1.35 10.61 3.56
N THR A 159 0.63 11.60 3.08
CA THR A 159 0.15 11.64 1.69
C THR A 159 0.48 12.96 1.03
N VAL A 160 0.50 12.95 -0.30
CA VAL A 160 0.68 14.13 -1.15
C VAL A 160 -0.34 14.10 -2.28
N SER A 161 -0.90 15.26 -2.62
CA SER A 161 -1.76 15.41 -3.80
C SER A 161 -0.91 15.30 -5.06
N GLU A 162 -1.38 14.50 -6.01
CA GLU A 162 -0.78 14.29 -7.33
C GLU A 162 -1.85 14.46 -8.42
N SER A 163 -1.46 14.90 -9.60
CA SER A 163 -2.36 15.06 -10.73
C SER A 163 -1.67 14.78 -12.06
N ASN A 164 -2.46 14.43 -13.06
CA ASN A 164 -2.09 14.41 -14.46
C ASN A 164 -3.34 14.69 -15.32
N ASP A 165 -3.22 14.56 -16.64
CA ASP A 165 -4.31 14.79 -17.60
C ASP A 165 -5.54 13.88 -17.39
N ARG A 166 -5.43 12.83 -16.58
CA ARG A 166 -6.50 11.87 -16.27
C ARG A 166 -7.22 12.16 -14.95
N GLY A 167 -6.72 13.12 -14.15
CA GLY A 167 -7.31 13.50 -12.86
C GLY A 167 -6.32 13.69 -11.75
N SER A 168 -6.86 13.88 -10.54
CA SER A 168 -6.09 14.09 -9.31
C SER A 168 -6.33 12.96 -8.31
N TRP A 169 -5.32 12.64 -7.54
CA TRP A 169 -5.38 11.61 -6.48
C TRP A 169 -4.39 11.94 -5.36
N PHE A 170 -4.50 11.24 -4.25
CA PHE A 170 -3.49 11.28 -3.19
C PHE A 170 -2.58 10.05 -3.26
N GLY A 171 -1.28 10.28 -3.17
CA GLY A 171 -0.25 9.26 -3.14
C GLY A 171 0.48 9.20 -1.82
N PHE A 172 1.04 8.03 -1.48
CA PHE A 172 1.88 7.89 -0.29
C PHE A 172 3.15 8.74 -0.39
N GLN A 173 3.51 9.37 0.73
CA GLN A 173 4.79 9.99 0.96
C GLN A 173 5.45 9.31 2.16
N VAL A 174 6.74 8.96 2.01
CA VAL A 174 7.51 8.27 3.04
C VAL A 174 8.77 9.06 3.33
N GLU A 175 8.99 9.37 4.59
CA GLU A 175 10.18 10.04 5.10
C GLU A 175 10.88 9.14 6.11
N LYS A 176 12.22 9.13 6.08
CA LYS A 176 13.01 8.40 7.08
C LYS A 176 12.82 9.04 8.45
N GLY A 177 12.60 8.20 9.45
CA GLY A 177 12.59 8.57 10.86
C GLY A 177 13.89 8.15 11.57
N GLU A 178 13.76 7.78 12.81
CA GLU A 178 14.84 7.46 13.74
C GLU A 178 15.16 5.96 13.75
N GLN A 179 16.33 5.61 14.26
CA GLN A 179 16.67 4.22 14.55
C GLN A 179 15.77 3.72 15.71
N VAL A 180 15.30 2.48 15.60
CA VAL A 180 14.56 1.80 16.66
C VAL A 180 15.54 1.40 17.76
N THR A 181 15.40 2.05 18.91
CA THR A 181 16.26 1.79 20.11
C THR A 181 15.54 0.97 21.17
N ASP A 182 14.21 0.90 21.12
CA ASP A 182 13.42 0.05 22.02
C ASP A 182 13.56 -1.42 21.61
N ALA A 183 14.15 -2.21 22.51
CA ALA A 183 14.44 -3.63 22.28
C ALA A 183 13.16 -4.47 22.13
N SER A 184 12.05 -4.09 22.82
CA SER A 184 10.77 -4.78 22.70
C SER A 184 10.17 -4.56 21.31
N ILE A 185 10.09 -3.31 20.87
CA ILE A 185 9.59 -2.95 19.53
C ILE A 185 10.46 -3.56 18.42
N TYR A 186 11.77 -3.56 18.60
CA TYR A 186 12.67 -4.23 17.65
C TYR A 186 12.42 -5.74 17.58
N GLY A 187 12.20 -6.38 18.74
CA GLY A 187 11.86 -7.80 18.85
C GLY A 187 10.55 -8.13 18.12
N GLU A 188 9.52 -7.33 18.33
CA GLU A 188 8.22 -7.46 17.63
C GLU A 188 8.36 -7.28 16.11
N GLY A 189 9.16 -6.30 15.67
CA GLY A 189 9.48 -6.13 14.26
C GLY A 189 10.12 -7.37 13.65
N LYS A 190 11.07 -8.02 14.37
CA LYS A 190 11.70 -9.27 13.95
C LYS A 190 10.71 -10.44 13.89
N LEU A 191 9.86 -10.59 14.90
CA LEU A 191 8.84 -11.66 14.95
C LEU A 191 7.84 -11.52 13.80
N PHE A 192 7.34 -10.31 13.58
CA PHE A 192 6.41 -10.05 12.49
C PHE A 192 7.06 -10.25 11.11
N SER A 193 8.32 -9.83 10.94
CA SER A 193 9.11 -10.08 9.73
C SER A 193 9.22 -11.57 9.42
N THR A 194 9.53 -12.39 10.45
CA THR A 194 9.62 -13.84 10.32
C THR A 194 8.28 -14.46 9.94
N ALA A 195 7.19 -14.08 10.59
CA ALA A 195 5.86 -14.60 10.31
C ALA A 195 5.36 -14.23 8.89
N ALA A 196 5.63 -13.00 8.45
CA ALA A 196 5.26 -12.55 7.10
C ALA A 196 6.12 -13.24 6.01
N SER A 197 7.42 -13.38 6.22
CA SER A 197 8.32 -14.01 5.25
C SER A 197 8.10 -15.52 5.11
N SER A 198 7.67 -16.19 6.17
CA SER A 198 7.31 -17.63 6.13
C SER A 198 5.93 -17.92 5.56
N GLY A 199 5.12 -16.87 5.25
CA GLY A 199 3.74 -17.02 4.80
C GLY A 199 2.74 -17.36 5.92
N ALA A 200 3.15 -17.36 7.20
CA ALA A 200 2.23 -17.55 8.33
C ALA A 200 1.22 -16.39 8.44
N ILE A 201 1.58 -15.23 7.92
CA ILE A 201 0.71 -14.06 7.80
C ILE A 201 0.73 -13.59 6.34
N GLU A 202 -0.42 -13.70 5.67
CA GLU A 202 -0.59 -13.23 4.29
C GLU A 202 -1.61 -12.08 4.22
N ALA A 203 -1.28 -11.08 3.41
CA ALA A 203 -2.23 -10.03 3.05
C ALA A 203 -3.24 -10.58 2.03
N LYS A 204 -4.53 -10.50 2.33
CA LYS A 204 -5.58 -10.79 1.34
C LYS A 204 -5.68 -9.62 0.37
N PRO A 205 -5.57 -9.83 -0.95
CA PRO A 205 -5.67 -8.74 -1.92
C PRO A 205 -6.99 -7.97 -1.78
N GLU A 206 -6.90 -6.64 -1.70
CA GLU A 206 -8.06 -5.75 -1.78
C GLU A 206 -8.26 -5.31 -3.23
N GLU A 207 -9.51 -5.23 -3.68
CA GLU A 207 -9.80 -4.72 -5.03
C GLU A 207 -9.22 -3.32 -5.22
N PRO A 208 -8.57 -3.05 -6.39
CA PRO A 208 -8.08 -1.72 -6.70
C PRO A 208 -9.25 -0.72 -6.67
N LYS A 209 -9.19 0.26 -5.78
CA LYS A 209 -10.18 1.34 -5.73
C LYS A 209 -10.09 2.15 -7.03
N VAL A 210 -11.18 2.21 -7.80
CA VAL A 210 -11.23 3.04 -8.99
C VAL A 210 -11.25 4.49 -8.55
N ILE A 211 -10.29 5.27 -9.03
CA ILE A 211 -10.37 6.72 -8.99
C ILE A 211 -11.54 7.10 -9.90
N ALA A 212 -12.64 7.57 -9.33
CA ALA A 212 -13.80 8.03 -10.09
C ALA A 212 -13.33 9.13 -11.06
N LYS A 213 -13.74 9.02 -12.33
CA LYS A 213 -13.55 10.11 -13.28
C LYS A 213 -14.24 11.36 -12.70
N PRO A 214 -13.64 12.56 -12.79
CA PRO A 214 -14.34 13.79 -12.46
C PRO A 214 -15.62 13.85 -13.28
N GLN A 215 -16.76 14.03 -12.63
CA GLN A 215 -17.97 14.40 -13.34
C GLN A 215 -17.73 15.78 -13.94
N THR A 216 -17.77 15.88 -15.25
CA THR A 216 -17.83 17.15 -15.94
C THR A 216 -19.10 17.85 -15.46
N PRO A 217 -19.05 19.11 -14.99
CA PRO A 217 -20.27 19.82 -14.66
C PRO A 217 -21.13 19.90 -15.94
N GLU A 218 -22.39 19.42 -15.84
CA GLU A 218 -23.37 19.65 -16.89
C GLU A 218 -23.51 21.15 -17.06
N SER A 219 -23.15 21.63 -18.24
CA SER A 219 -23.45 23.00 -18.66
C SER A 219 -24.95 23.11 -18.83
N ASN A 220 -25.65 23.69 -17.85
CA ASN A 220 -26.99 24.17 -18.04
C ASN A 220 -26.97 25.30 -19.09
N VAL A 221 -27.47 24.99 -20.27
CA VAL A 221 -27.91 25.98 -21.28
C VAL A 221 -29.37 26.24 -21.09
#